data_9519d82bbd73a10288069a9a970a9433
#
_entry.id   9519d82bbd73a10288069a9a970a9433
#
_cell.length_a   1.000
_cell.length_b   1.000
_cell.length_c   1.000
_cell.angle_alpha   90.00
_cell.angle_beta   90.00
_cell.angle_gamma   90.00
#
_symmetry.space_group_name_H-M   'P 1'
#
loop_
_entity.id
_entity.type
_entity.pdbx_description
1 polymer ?
#
loop_
_entity_poly.entity_id
_entity_poly.type
_entity_poly.pdbx_seq_one_letter_code
_entity_poly.pdbx_strand_id
1 'polypeptide(L)'
;MASTTSNPVLSPINIGRWVEEHADEFKPPVSNKYLYHGKDFFVMVIGGPNARNDFHKTNSEEYFYQFKGDICVSTIEDGKIVHHLVREGETFFIPPNVPHAPQRPPGTIGIVVERNRPEGETEHQQFYCPNCHALAWDEEFDCKDIVEHFSQSMEAFWAAADAAGFD
;
A
#
# COMPACT_ATOMS: atom_id res chain seq x y z
N MET A 1 -1.78 22.43 -37.16
CA MET A 1 -1.06 21.14 -37.19
C MET A 1 -1.20 20.54 -35.81
N ALA A 2 -1.99 19.46 -35.65
CA ALA A 2 -2.15 18.78 -34.36
C ALA A 2 -0.84 18.05 -34.03
N SER A 3 -0.21 18.41 -32.93
CA SER A 3 0.92 17.68 -32.39
C SER A 3 0.44 16.30 -31.97
N THR A 4 0.77 15.28 -32.73
CA THR A 4 0.59 13.90 -32.29
C THR A 4 1.67 13.62 -31.25
N THR A 5 1.36 13.87 -29.99
CA THR A 5 2.16 13.31 -28.90
C THR A 5 2.00 11.80 -28.94
N SER A 6 2.95 11.11 -29.55
CA SER A 6 3.00 9.65 -29.49
C SER A 6 3.29 9.23 -28.05
N ASN A 7 2.39 8.47 -27.44
CA ASN A 7 2.67 7.80 -26.17
C ASN A 7 3.64 6.65 -26.48
N PRO A 8 4.91 6.73 -26.09
CA PRO A 8 5.87 5.68 -26.40
C PRO A 8 5.50 4.37 -25.67
N VAL A 9 5.56 3.28 -26.38
CA VAL A 9 5.47 1.95 -25.74
C VAL A 9 6.78 1.70 -24.98
N LEU A 10 6.67 1.44 -23.69
CA LEU A 10 7.83 1.14 -22.85
C LEU A 10 8.35 -0.27 -23.13
N SER A 11 9.66 -0.46 -22.99
CA SER A 11 10.27 -1.79 -23.11
C SER A 11 9.82 -2.70 -21.96
N PRO A 12 9.71 -4.01 -22.20
CA PRO A 12 9.42 -4.96 -21.13
C PRO A 12 10.48 -4.91 -20.02
N ILE A 13 10.04 -5.00 -18.77
CA ILE A 13 10.89 -5.02 -17.59
C ILE A 13 10.91 -6.43 -17.01
N ASN A 14 12.11 -6.96 -16.75
CA ASN A 14 12.26 -8.16 -15.94
C ASN A 14 12.24 -7.77 -14.47
N ILE A 15 11.18 -8.16 -13.75
CA ILE A 15 10.93 -7.76 -12.36
C ILE A 15 12.08 -8.19 -11.44
N GLY A 16 12.58 -9.42 -11.56
CA GLY A 16 13.66 -9.92 -10.71
C GLY A 16 14.93 -9.06 -10.84
N ARG A 17 15.35 -8.77 -12.06
CA ARG A 17 16.50 -7.92 -12.32
C ARG A 17 16.26 -6.49 -11.83
N TRP A 18 15.08 -5.94 -12.10
CA TRP A 18 14.73 -4.60 -11.65
C TRP A 18 14.80 -4.46 -10.13
N VAL A 19 14.31 -5.46 -9.38
CA VAL A 19 14.41 -5.49 -7.91
C VAL A 19 15.85 -5.55 -7.43
N GLU A 20 16.71 -6.34 -8.09
CA GLU A 20 18.14 -6.41 -7.76
C GLU A 20 18.85 -5.07 -7.99
N GLU A 21 18.55 -4.39 -9.10
CA GLU A 21 19.12 -3.08 -9.45
C GLU A 21 18.68 -1.95 -8.49
N HIS A 22 17.53 -2.10 -7.81
CA HIS A 22 16.97 -1.11 -6.89
C HIS A 22 16.94 -1.59 -5.43
N ALA A 23 17.68 -2.65 -5.08
CA ALA A 23 17.63 -3.28 -3.75
C ALA A 23 17.87 -2.32 -2.60
N ASP A 24 18.75 -1.34 -2.77
CA ASP A 24 19.08 -0.34 -1.76
C ASP A 24 17.95 0.66 -1.47
N GLU A 25 16.93 0.69 -2.32
CA GLU A 25 15.80 1.60 -2.21
C GLU A 25 14.62 1.00 -1.43
N PHE A 26 14.61 -0.31 -1.21
CA PHE A 26 13.57 -0.99 -0.42
C PHE A 26 13.90 -0.96 1.07
N LYS A 27 13.47 0.13 1.75
CA LYS A 27 13.73 0.35 3.19
C LYS A 27 12.45 0.70 3.94
N PRO A 28 12.29 0.22 5.20
CA PRO A 28 11.20 0.64 6.07
C PRO A 28 11.16 2.16 6.29
N PRO A 29 10.00 2.74 6.68
CA PRO A 29 8.75 2.06 7.04
C PRO A 29 7.92 1.62 5.85
N VAL A 30 8.08 2.25 4.68
CA VAL A 30 7.35 1.98 3.45
C VAL A 30 8.34 1.79 2.31
N SER A 31 8.27 0.66 1.64
CA SER A 31 9.22 0.27 0.57
C SER A 31 8.50 0.15 -0.78
N ASN A 32 7.72 1.18 -1.14
CA ASN A 32 6.95 1.24 -2.38
C ASN A 32 7.75 1.97 -3.46
N LYS A 33 7.83 1.38 -4.65
CA LYS A 33 8.48 1.99 -5.82
C LYS A 33 7.58 1.86 -7.04
N TYR A 34 7.36 2.96 -7.76
CA TYR A 34 6.64 2.92 -9.02
C TYR A 34 7.44 2.16 -10.07
N LEU A 35 6.85 1.09 -10.60
CA LEU A 35 7.35 0.41 -11.78
C LEU A 35 6.81 1.06 -13.06
N TYR A 36 5.53 1.37 -13.05
CA TYR A 36 4.83 2.11 -14.10
C TYR A 36 3.86 3.11 -13.49
N HIS A 37 3.79 4.30 -14.07
CA HIS A 37 2.79 5.29 -13.73
C HIS A 37 2.06 5.72 -15.01
N GLY A 38 0.88 5.14 -15.22
CA GLY A 38 0.04 5.39 -16.38
C GLY A 38 -0.98 6.52 -16.14
N LYS A 39 -1.84 6.72 -17.13
CA LYS A 39 -2.91 7.73 -17.06
C LYS A 39 -4.02 7.31 -16.08
N ASP A 40 -4.40 6.03 -16.09
CA ASP A 40 -5.58 5.55 -15.38
C ASP A 40 -5.21 4.70 -14.15
N PHE A 41 -4.02 4.10 -14.17
CA PHE A 41 -3.51 3.28 -13.07
C PHE A 41 -1.99 3.34 -12.98
N PHE A 42 -1.46 2.91 -11.85
CA PHE A 42 -0.03 2.71 -11.64
C PHE A 42 0.24 1.29 -11.12
N VAL A 43 1.50 0.88 -11.30
CA VAL A 43 2.01 -0.40 -10.83
C VAL A 43 3.19 -0.13 -9.92
N MET A 44 3.14 -0.63 -8.70
CA MET A 44 4.24 -0.56 -7.74
C MET A 44 4.88 -1.91 -7.50
N VAL A 45 6.17 -1.90 -7.26
CA VAL A 45 6.90 -2.99 -6.59
C VAL A 45 7.06 -2.61 -5.13
N ILE A 46 6.71 -3.53 -4.24
CA ILE A 46 6.75 -3.31 -2.80
C ILE A 46 7.62 -4.37 -2.15
N GLY A 47 8.66 -3.94 -1.46
CA GLY A 47 9.58 -4.82 -0.72
C GLY A 47 9.23 -4.94 0.76
N GLY A 48 9.64 -6.06 1.38
CA GLY A 48 9.67 -6.23 2.83
C GLY A 48 11.10 -6.10 3.38
N PRO A 49 11.27 -5.80 4.70
CA PRO A 49 10.20 -5.66 5.68
C PRO A 49 9.49 -4.32 5.61
N ASN A 50 8.23 -4.31 6.04
CA ASN A 50 7.55 -3.08 6.44
C ASN A 50 7.27 -3.09 7.95
N ALA A 51 7.10 -1.89 8.53
CA ALA A 51 6.84 -1.72 9.96
C ALA A 51 5.55 -0.90 10.15
N ARG A 52 4.45 -1.41 9.59
CA ARG A 52 3.15 -0.74 9.60
C ARG A 52 2.14 -1.53 10.42
N ASN A 53 1.30 -0.81 11.17
CA ASN A 53 0.16 -1.34 11.91
C ASN A 53 -1.16 -0.59 11.58
N ASP A 54 -1.09 0.28 10.59
CA ASP A 54 -2.21 1.02 10.03
C ASP A 54 -2.95 0.19 8.97
N PHE A 55 -4.20 0.52 8.77
CA PHE A 55 -5.04 0.01 7.70
C PHE A 55 -5.31 1.13 6.70
N HIS A 56 -4.99 0.88 5.45
CA HIS A 56 -5.35 1.74 4.33
C HIS A 56 -6.77 1.46 3.89
N LYS A 57 -7.54 2.50 3.60
CA LYS A 57 -8.88 2.38 3.01
C LYS A 57 -9.00 3.37 1.86
N THR A 58 -9.23 2.86 0.67
CA THR A 58 -9.40 3.64 -0.57
C THR A 58 -10.74 3.34 -1.23
N ASN A 59 -11.21 4.25 -2.08
CA ASN A 59 -12.45 4.12 -2.84
C ASN A 59 -12.30 3.29 -4.12
N SER A 60 -11.13 2.71 -4.36
CA SER A 60 -10.85 1.87 -5.53
C SER A 60 -10.45 0.45 -5.13
N GLU A 61 -10.47 -0.42 -6.12
CA GLU A 61 -9.90 -1.76 -6.00
C GLU A 61 -8.37 -1.69 -5.95
N GLU A 62 -7.77 -2.68 -5.27
CA GLU A 62 -6.35 -2.95 -5.32
C GLU A 62 -6.10 -4.41 -5.73
N TYR A 63 -5.18 -4.60 -6.67
CA TYR A 63 -4.74 -5.92 -7.10
C TYR A 63 -3.34 -6.19 -6.63
N PHE A 64 -3.15 -7.32 -5.94
CA PHE A 64 -1.87 -7.81 -5.44
C PHE A 64 -1.43 -9.04 -6.20
N TYR A 65 -0.16 -9.10 -6.56
CA TYR A 65 0.53 -10.30 -6.99
C TYR A 65 1.77 -10.49 -6.13
N GLN A 66 1.85 -11.61 -5.42
CA GLN A 66 3.00 -11.90 -4.55
C GLN A 66 4.10 -12.58 -5.35
N PHE A 67 5.13 -11.80 -5.74
CA PHE A 67 6.21 -12.24 -6.62
C PHE A 67 7.24 -13.09 -5.90
N LYS A 68 7.57 -12.78 -4.62
CA LYS A 68 8.58 -13.50 -3.84
C LYS A 68 8.24 -13.50 -2.35
N GLY A 69 8.28 -14.69 -1.74
CA GLY A 69 7.97 -14.93 -0.33
C GLY A 69 6.49 -14.71 -0.01
N ASP A 70 6.08 -15.10 1.18
CA ASP A 70 4.69 -15.02 1.64
C ASP A 70 4.46 -13.77 2.47
N ILE A 71 3.26 -13.19 2.37
CA ILE A 71 2.81 -12.05 3.17
C ILE A 71 1.48 -12.35 3.87
N CYS A 72 1.18 -11.60 4.92
CA CYS A 72 -0.14 -11.59 5.52
C CYS A 72 -0.83 -10.26 5.21
N VAL A 73 -2.03 -10.29 4.65
CA VAL A 73 -2.86 -9.09 4.48
C VAL A 73 -4.01 -9.17 5.47
N SER A 74 -4.04 -8.22 6.41
CA SER A 74 -5.17 -8.09 7.34
C SER A 74 -6.23 -7.18 6.72
N THR A 75 -7.49 -7.56 6.84
CA THR A 75 -8.64 -6.75 6.39
C THR A 75 -9.60 -6.52 7.56
N ILE A 76 -10.48 -5.53 7.43
CA ILE A 76 -11.63 -5.38 8.33
C ILE A 76 -12.86 -5.92 7.62
N GLU A 77 -13.42 -7.02 8.15
CA GLU A 77 -14.61 -7.69 7.62
C GLU A 77 -15.63 -7.83 8.74
N ASP A 78 -16.84 -7.35 8.54
CA ASP A 78 -17.91 -7.35 9.55
C ASP A 78 -17.46 -6.83 10.94
N GLY A 79 -16.61 -5.79 10.94
CA GLY A 79 -16.08 -5.18 12.17
C GLY A 79 -15.02 -6.00 12.89
N LYS A 80 -14.42 -6.98 12.22
CA LYS A 80 -13.35 -7.83 12.76
C LYS A 80 -12.10 -7.78 11.89
N ILE A 81 -10.95 -7.92 12.54
CA ILE A 81 -9.69 -8.13 11.83
C ILE A 81 -9.66 -9.58 11.34
N VAL A 82 -9.51 -9.75 10.03
CA VAL A 82 -9.34 -11.05 9.35
C VAL A 82 -7.96 -11.09 8.71
N HIS A 83 -7.27 -12.21 8.82
CA HIS A 83 -5.91 -12.39 8.29
C HIS A 83 -5.91 -13.31 7.07
N HIS A 84 -5.39 -12.84 5.95
CA HIS A 84 -5.25 -13.57 4.71
C HIS A 84 -3.77 -13.84 4.42
N LEU A 85 -3.38 -15.11 4.40
CA LEU A 85 -2.05 -15.51 3.93
C LEU A 85 -2.04 -15.50 2.40
N VAL A 86 -1.18 -14.68 1.82
CA VAL A 86 -0.95 -14.61 0.37
C VAL A 86 0.44 -15.16 0.10
N ARG A 87 0.50 -16.34 -0.53
CA ARG A 87 1.77 -17.05 -0.78
C ARG A 87 2.45 -16.55 -2.04
N GLU A 88 3.73 -16.86 -2.14
CA GLU A 88 4.48 -16.65 -3.39
C GLU A 88 3.74 -17.26 -4.59
N GLY A 89 3.58 -16.47 -5.65
CA GLY A 89 2.84 -16.84 -6.86
C GLY A 89 1.33 -16.61 -6.78
N GLU A 90 0.77 -16.29 -5.62
CA GLU A 90 -0.66 -16.03 -5.49
C GLU A 90 -1.03 -14.56 -5.78
N THR A 91 -2.29 -14.36 -6.09
CA THR A 91 -2.91 -13.04 -6.26
C THR A 91 -3.95 -12.82 -5.17
N PHE A 92 -4.14 -11.55 -4.79
CA PHE A 92 -5.17 -11.14 -3.86
C PHE A 92 -5.85 -9.86 -4.38
N PHE A 93 -7.16 -9.80 -4.26
CA PHE A 93 -7.95 -8.68 -4.74
C PHE A 93 -8.71 -8.06 -3.58
N ILE A 94 -8.54 -6.75 -3.38
CA ILE A 94 -9.22 -5.99 -2.33
C ILE A 94 -10.27 -5.10 -2.99
N PRO A 95 -11.56 -5.29 -2.66
CA PRO A 95 -12.63 -4.43 -3.13
C PRO A 95 -12.52 -2.99 -2.58
N PRO A 96 -13.21 -2.02 -3.20
CA PRO A 96 -13.26 -0.64 -2.69
C PRO A 96 -13.76 -0.59 -1.25
N ASN A 97 -13.23 0.35 -0.47
CA ASN A 97 -13.66 0.64 0.90
C ASN A 97 -13.42 -0.48 1.92
N VAL A 98 -12.60 -1.47 1.60
CA VAL A 98 -12.15 -2.48 2.58
C VAL A 98 -10.86 -2.00 3.22
N PRO A 99 -10.84 -1.67 4.52
CA PRO A 99 -9.60 -1.34 5.21
C PRO A 99 -8.67 -2.55 5.22
N HIS A 100 -7.40 -2.36 4.86
CA HIS A 100 -6.44 -3.44 4.74
C HIS A 100 -5.02 -3.02 5.15
N ALA A 101 -4.25 -3.98 5.65
CA ALA A 101 -2.90 -3.79 6.16
C ALA A 101 -2.01 -4.95 5.73
N PRO A 102 -1.18 -4.79 4.67
CA PRO A 102 -0.23 -5.82 4.29
C PRO A 102 0.97 -5.83 5.23
N GLN A 103 1.23 -6.97 5.88
CA GLN A 103 2.41 -7.24 6.67
C GLN A 103 3.41 -8.03 5.81
N ARG A 104 4.58 -7.44 5.58
CA ARG A 104 5.61 -7.95 4.70
C ARG A 104 6.87 -8.32 5.47
N PRO A 105 7.20 -9.62 5.62
CA PRO A 105 8.47 -10.06 6.19
C PRO A 105 9.68 -9.62 5.33
N PRO A 106 10.90 -9.65 5.90
CA PRO A 106 12.13 -9.37 5.16
C PRO A 106 12.28 -10.25 3.91
N GLY A 107 12.72 -9.66 2.80
CA GLY A 107 13.02 -10.36 1.56
C GLY A 107 11.79 -10.71 0.71
N THR A 108 10.58 -10.29 1.12
CA THR A 108 9.38 -10.44 0.30
C THR A 108 9.29 -9.34 -0.75
N ILE A 109 8.76 -9.67 -1.92
CA ILE A 109 8.49 -8.74 -3.02
C ILE A 109 7.08 -8.99 -3.53
N GLY A 110 6.30 -7.94 -3.62
CA GLY A 110 4.96 -7.96 -4.22
C GLY A 110 4.81 -6.89 -5.28
N ILE A 111 3.81 -7.08 -6.12
CA ILE A 111 3.35 -6.11 -7.11
C ILE A 111 1.95 -5.68 -6.71
N VAL A 112 1.71 -4.38 -6.69
CA VAL A 112 0.38 -3.81 -6.43
C VAL A 112 0.00 -2.92 -7.59
N VAL A 113 -1.22 -3.10 -8.06
CA VAL A 113 -1.83 -2.27 -9.10
C VAL A 113 -2.99 -1.50 -8.48
N GLU A 114 -2.95 -0.19 -8.63
CA GLU A 114 -3.97 0.71 -8.11
C GLU A 114 -4.38 1.73 -9.16
N ARG A 115 -5.60 2.22 -9.05
CA ARG A 115 -6.12 3.31 -9.87
C ARG A 115 -5.48 4.64 -9.46
N ASN A 116 -5.18 5.50 -10.42
CA ASN A 116 -4.86 6.89 -10.12
C ASN A 116 -6.05 7.58 -9.44
N ARG A 117 -5.77 8.38 -8.42
CA ARG A 117 -6.81 9.09 -7.66
C ARG A 117 -7.33 10.27 -8.48
N PRO A 118 -8.65 10.39 -8.68
CA PRO A 118 -9.24 11.62 -9.19
C PRO A 118 -8.98 12.80 -8.23
N GLU A 119 -8.94 13.99 -8.77
CA GLU A 119 -8.81 15.20 -7.96
C GLU A 119 -9.95 15.31 -6.93
N GLY A 120 -9.58 15.54 -5.66
CA GLY A 120 -10.51 15.66 -4.54
C GLY A 120 -11.03 14.34 -3.99
N GLU A 121 -10.52 13.19 -4.45
CA GLU A 121 -10.79 11.91 -3.82
C GLU A 121 -9.90 11.77 -2.57
N THR A 122 -10.52 11.43 -1.45
CA THR A 122 -9.84 11.20 -0.17
C THR A 122 -9.70 9.72 0.12
N GLU A 123 -8.68 9.39 0.89
CA GLU A 123 -8.38 8.06 1.42
C GLU A 123 -8.28 8.14 2.94
N HIS A 124 -8.26 6.98 3.58
CA HIS A 124 -8.17 6.90 5.02
C HIS A 124 -6.96 6.06 5.44
N GLN A 125 -6.30 6.51 6.49
CA GLN A 125 -5.39 5.70 7.28
C GLN A 125 -6.04 5.46 8.64
N GLN A 126 -6.29 4.19 8.95
CA GLN A 126 -7.06 3.78 10.11
C GLN A 126 -6.24 2.89 11.03
N PHE A 127 -6.42 3.04 12.33
CA PHE A 127 -5.81 2.16 13.34
C PHE A 127 -6.91 1.49 14.15
N TYR A 128 -6.79 0.19 14.33
CA TYR A 128 -7.75 -0.63 15.04
C TYR A 128 -7.12 -1.26 16.27
N CYS A 129 -7.89 -1.35 17.35
CA CYS A 129 -7.46 -2.06 18.55
C CYS A 129 -7.30 -3.56 18.26
N PRO A 130 -6.11 -4.16 18.48
CA PRO A 130 -5.90 -5.58 18.17
C PRO A 130 -6.70 -6.53 19.08
N ASN A 131 -7.19 -6.06 20.22
CA ASN A 131 -7.92 -6.88 21.18
C ASN A 131 -9.44 -6.90 20.95
N CYS A 132 -10.05 -5.71 20.73
CA CYS A 132 -11.49 -5.59 20.55
C CYS A 132 -11.92 -5.24 19.13
N HIS A 133 -10.96 -4.98 18.23
CA HIS A 133 -11.14 -4.62 16.81
C HIS A 133 -11.89 -3.29 16.61
N ALA A 134 -12.08 -2.50 17.65
CA ALA A 134 -12.67 -1.16 17.52
C ALA A 134 -11.72 -0.22 16.78
N LEU A 135 -12.30 0.65 15.95
CA LEU A 135 -11.57 1.74 15.32
C LEU A 135 -11.07 2.70 16.41
N ALA A 136 -9.76 2.89 16.48
CA ALA A 136 -9.10 3.76 17.46
C ALA A 136 -8.76 5.14 16.87
N TRP A 137 -8.40 5.17 15.58
CA TRP A 137 -8.03 6.40 14.87
C TRP A 137 -8.43 6.31 13.41
N ASP A 138 -8.90 7.39 12.83
CA ASP A 138 -9.22 7.52 11.41
C ASP A 138 -8.75 8.90 10.92
N GLU A 139 -7.82 8.90 9.99
CA GLU A 139 -7.36 10.11 9.33
C GLU A 139 -7.71 10.05 7.86
N GLU A 140 -8.49 11.04 7.43
CA GLU A 140 -8.89 11.25 6.05
C GLU A 140 -7.96 12.27 5.39
N PHE A 141 -7.42 11.97 4.22
CA PHE A 141 -6.49 12.85 3.50
C PHE A 141 -6.63 12.74 1.98
N ASP A 142 -6.25 13.82 1.27
CA ASP A 142 -6.10 13.84 -0.19
C ASP A 142 -4.75 13.22 -0.54
N CYS A 143 -4.76 11.98 -1.02
CA CYS A 143 -3.56 11.22 -1.32
C CYS A 143 -2.96 11.61 -2.67
N LYS A 144 -2.02 12.56 -2.68
CA LYS A 144 -1.23 12.93 -3.86
C LYS A 144 0.04 12.10 -4.01
N ASP A 145 0.65 11.72 -2.89
CA ASP A 145 1.80 10.82 -2.81
C ASP A 145 1.59 9.84 -1.66
N ILE A 146 1.41 8.57 -2.00
CA ILE A 146 1.08 7.53 -1.03
C ILE A 146 2.20 7.29 -0.01
N VAL A 147 3.46 7.49 -0.39
CA VAL A 147 4.61 7.28 0.49
C VAL A 147 4.72 8.41 1.51
N GLU A 148 4.62 9.66 1.04
CA GLU A 148 4.74 10.84 1.88
C GLU A 148 3.57 10.95 2.86
N HIS A 149 2.33 10.86 2.37
CA HIS A 149 1.14 11.06 3.21
C HIS A 149 0.99 9.96 4.27
N PHE A 150 1.30 8.71 3.94
CA PHE A 150 1.27 7.63 4.93
C PHE A 150 2.28 7.83 6.06
N SER A 151 3.48 8.30 5.75
CA SER A 151 4.47 8.61 6.78
C SER A 151 4.01 9.73 7.70
N GLN A 152 3.45 10.81 7.13
CA GLN A 152 2.92 11.94 7.90
C GLN A 152 1.76 11.53 8.82
N SER A 153 0.81 10.74 8.32
CA SER A 153 -0.33 10.25 9.10
C SER A 153 0.10 9.32 10.23
N MET A 154 1.08 8.43 9.99
CA MET A 154 1.65 7.60 11.05
C MET A 154 2.31 8.43 12.16
N GLU A 155 3.07 9.46 11.79
CA GLU A 155 3.70 10.36 12.75
C GLU A 155 2.64 11.14 13.56
N ALA A 156 1.56 11.59 12.91
CA ALA A 156 0.45 12.27 13.58
C ALA A 156 -0.26 11.35 14.60
N PHE A 157 -0.51 10.10 14.21
CA PHE A 157 -1.09 9.10 15.13
C PHE A 157 -0.20 8.86 16.36
N TRP A 158 1.10 8.60 16.16
CA TRP A 158 2.02 8.35 17.27
C TRP A 158 2.15 9.55 18.20
N ALA A 159 2.24 10.77 17.63
CA ALA A 159 2.26 11.98 18.44
C ALA A 159 0.97 12.17 19.28
N ALA A 160 -0.19 11.83 18.73
CA ALA A 160 -1.45 11.87 19.45
C ALA A 160 -1.56 10.79 20.54
N ALA A 161 -1.06 9.58 20.26
CA ALA A 161 -1.00 8.48 21.21
C ALA A 161 -0.10 8.81 22.41
N ASP A 162 1.10 9.32 22.14
CA ASP A 162 2.05 9.79 23.18
C ASP A 162 1.45 10.90 24.05
N ALA A 163 0.79 11.89 23.42
CA ALA A 163 0.13 12.98 24.13
C ALA A 163 -1.04 12.51 25.01
N ALA A 164 -1.69 11.41 24.64
CA ALA A 164 -2.77 10.77 25.39
C ALA A 164 -2.26 9.79 26.46
N GLY A 165 -0.96 9.50 26.50
CA GLY A 165 -0.32 8.59 27.46
C GLY A 165 -0.61 7.10 27.18
N PHE A 166 -0.80 6.77 25.93
CA PHE A 166 -0.84 5.37 25.48
C PHE A 166 0.57 4.93 25.12
N ASP A 167 1.06 3.88 25.81
CA ASP A 167 2.32 3.18 25.51
C ASP A 167 2.12 2.11 24.42
#